data_9aa554f580bc8f4bce45b8c205375006
#
_entry.id   9aa554f580bc8f4bce45b8c205375006
#
_cell.length_a   1.000
_cell.length_b   1.000
_cell.length_c   1.000
_cell.angle_alpha   90.00
_cell.angle_beta   90.00
_cell.angle_gamma   90.00
#
_symmetry.space_group_name_H-M   'P 1'
#
loop_
_entity.id
_entity.type
_entity.pdbx_description
1 polymer ?
#
loop_
_entity_poly.entity_id
_entity_poly.type
_entity_poly.pdbx_seq_one_letter_code
_entity_poly.pdbx_strand_id
1 'polypeptide(L)'
;MKKIINKKDQIVDDMLNGYTKANSDRVKFSKNNKRIILRSQPKSIDKTALLIGNGSGHEPIAMGWVGEGLLDANIVGDIFAAPSGDLIFEGIEIFKENSGCILLISNHAGDVIHVIVIC
;
A
#
# COMPACT_ATOMS: atom_id res chain seq x y z
N MET A 1 -1.09 30.46 -3.58
CA MET A 1 0.10 29.87 -2.97
C MET A 1 0.78 28.95 -3.98
N LYS A 2 2.07 29.13 -4.23
CA LYS A 2 2.84 28.20 -5.08
C LYS A 2 3.01 26.89 -4.37
N LYS A 3 2.80 25.77 -5.09
CA LYS A 3 3.02 24.40 -4.60
C LYS A 3 4.10 23.74 -5.45
N ILE A 4 4.92 22.91 -4.84
CA ILE A 4 5.95 22.14 -5.55
C ILE A 4 5.31 20.79 -5.94
N ILE A 5 4.52 20.81 -6.98
CA ILE A 5 3.86 19.63 -7.58
C ILE A 5 3.93 19.73 -9.09
N ASN A 6 3.98 18.60 -9.80
CA ASN A 6 3.92 18.56 -11.26
C ASN A 6 2.48 18.77 -11.72
N LYS A 7 1.62 17.75 -11.56
CA LYS A 7 0.20 17.79 -11.87
C LYS A 7 -0.60 17.25 -10.68
N LYS A 8 -1.84 17.74 -10.51
CA LYS A 8 -2.68 17.33 -9.38
C LYS A 8 -3.00 15.84 -9.37
N ASP A 9 -3.27 15.26 -10.53
CA ASP A 9 -3.59 13.85 -10.74
C ASP A 9 -2.37 12.91 -10.63
N GLN A 10 -1.16 13.47 -10.56
CA GLN A 10 0.09 12.71 -10.47
C GLN A 10 0.77 12.78 -9.09
N ILE A 11 0.18 13.52 -8.14
CA ILE A 11 0.84 13.76 -6.83
C ILE A 11 1.20 12.45 -6.14
N VAL A 12 0.27 11.51 -6.04
CA VAL A 12 0.49 10.23 -5.37
C VAL A 12 1.50 9.38 -6.13
N ASP A 13 1.39 9.31 -7.45
CA ASP A 13 2.31 8.52 -8.28
C ASP A 13 3.73 9.07 -8.24
N ASP A 14 3.88 10.40 -8.29
CA ASP A 14 5.18 11.06 -8.16
C ASP A 14 5.80 10.80 -6.78
N MET A 15 5.00 10.91 -5.72
CA MET A 15 5.42 10.62 -4.35
C MET A 15 5.87 9.17 -4.19
N LEU A 16 5.07 8.22 -4.68
CA LEU A 16 5.39 6.79 -4.61
C LEU A 16 6.65 6.45 -5.41
N ASN A 17 6.83 7.04 -6.60
CA ASN A 17 8.03 6.88 -7.40
C ASN A 17 9.27 7.41 -6.66
N GLY A 18 9.18 8.59 -6.06
CA GLY A 18 10.27 9.18 -5.28
C GLY A 18 10.62 8.33 -4.06
N TYR A 19 9.60 7.94 -3.30
CA TYR A 19 9.77 7.11 -2.10
C TYR A 19 10.42 5.76 -2.42
N THR A 20 9.90 5.05 -3.42
CA THR A 20 10.41 3.72 -3.80
C THR A 20 11.84 3.79 -4.32
N LYS A 21 12.20 4.83 -5.08
CA LYS A 21 13.59 5.06 -5.52
C LYS A 21 14.54 5.33 -4.36
N ALA A 22 14.12 6.19 -3.43
CA ALA A 22 14.92 6.56 -2.27
C ALA A 22 15.11 5.41 -1.26
N ASN A 23 14.22 4.41 -1.26
CA ASN A 23 14.20 3.29 -0.33
C ASN A 23 14.24 1.93 -1.05
N SER A 24 14.90 1.84 -2.19
CA SER A 24 14.92 0.65 -3.04
C SER A 24 15.55 -0.59 -2.39
N ASP A 25 16.33 -0.41 -1.34
CA ASP A 25 16.86 -1.46 -0.48
C ASP A 25 15.77 -2.13 0.38
N ARG A 26 14.73 -1.40 0.74
CA ARG A 26 13.66 -1.85 1.64
C ARG A 26 12.34 -2.16 0.95
N VAL A 27 11.99 -1.40 -0.09
CA VAL A 27 10.68 -1.48 -0.74
C VAL A 27 10.79 -1.52 -2.26
N LYS A 28 9.75 -2.06 -2.89
CA LYS A 28 9.57 -2.11 -4.34
C LYS A 28 8.10 -1.99 -4.70
N PHE A 29 7.82 -1.65 -5.94
CA PHE A 29 6.47 -1.76 -6.48
C PHE A 29 6.05 -3.22 -6.69
N SER A 30 4.76 -3.48 -6.60
CA SER A 30 4.17 -4.67 -7.21
C SER A 30 4.43 -4.66 -8.73
N LYS A 31 4.51 -5.86 -9.33
CA LYS A 31 4.74 -5.99 -10.78
C LYS A 31 3.60 -5.39 -11.61
N ASN A 32 2.36 -5.51 -11.12
CA ASN A 32 1.18 -5.16 -11.87
C ASN A 32 0.64 -3.77 -11.53
N ASN A 33 0.90 -3.28 -10.31
CA ASN A 33 0.30 -2.04 -9.83
C ASN A 33 1.26 -1.23 -8.95
N LYS A 34 1.57 0.00 -9.38
CA LYS A 34 2.44 0.92 -8.64
C LYS A 34 1.80 1.51 -7.37
N ARG A 35 0.49 1.32 -7.19
CA ARG A 35 -0.22 1.69 -5.97
C ARG A 35 -0.08 0.65 -4.86
N ILE A 36 0.63 -0.46 -5.12
CA ILE A 36 0.95 -1.48 -4.13
C ILE A 36 2.46 -1.49 -3.90
N ILE A 37 2.84 -1.05 -2.71
CA ILE A 37 4.24 -1.05 -2.24
C ILE A 37 4.48 -2.32 -1.45
N LEU A 38 5.49 -3.07 -1.85
CA LEU A 38 5.89 -4.34 -1.23
C LEU A 38 7.25 -4.17 -0.54
N ARG A 39 7.52 -4.96 0.48
CA ARG A 39 8.89 -5.11 0.98
C ARG A 39 9.78 -5.70 -0.13
N SER A 40 11.04 -5.26 -0.21
CA SER A 40 11.97 -5.71 -1.24
C SER A 40 12.32 -7.20 -1.09
N GLN A 41 12.55 -7.65 0.13
CA GLN A 41 12.76 -9.07 0.46
C GLN A 41 11.41 -9.73 0.74
N PRO A 42 10.97 -10.71 -0.07
CA PRO A 42 9.68 -11.35 0.15
C PRO A 42 9.65 -12.11 1.47
N LYS A 43 8.48 -12.14 2.11
CA LYS A 43 8.25 -12.97 3.28
C LYS A 43 8.18 -14.45 2.87
N SER A 44 8.65 -15.34 3.73
CA SER A 44 8.48 -16.79 3.55
C SER A 44 6.99 -17.15 3.48
N ILE A 45 6.64 -18.07 2.57
CA ILE A 45 5.25 -18.47 2.31
C ILE A 45 4.59 -19.22 3.49
N ASP A 46 5.39 -19.79 4.40
CA ASP A 46 4.91 -20.43 5.62
C ASP A 46 4.47 -19.43 6.71
N LYS A 47 4.60 -18.14 6.45
CA LYS A 47 4.23 -17.06 7.37
C LYS A 47 3.05 -16.24 6.86
N THR A 48 2.19 -15.84 7.78
CA THR A 48 1.09 -14.92 7.51
C THR A 48 1.59 -13.56 7.05
N ALA A 49 1.09 -13.06 5.93
CA ALA A 49 1.41 -11.73 5.44
C ALA A 49 0.63 -10.64 6.19
N LEU A 50 1.25 -9.49 6.41
CA LEU A 50 0.65 -8.35 7.09
C LEU A 50 0.55 -7.17 6.12
N LEU A 51 -0.67 -6.79 5.76
CA LEU A 51 -0.98 -5.75 4.80
C LEU A 51 -1.75 -4.60 5.43
N ILE A 52 -1.68 -3.42 4.81
CA ILE A 52 -2.57 -2.30 5.11
C ILE A 52 -3.07 -1.66 3.82
N GLY A 53 -4.35 -1.25 3.80
CA GLY A 53 -4.93 -0.38 2.80
C GLY A 53 -5.30 0.96 3.42
N ASN A 54 -4.80 2.07 2.86
CA ASN A 54 -5.10 3.41 3.35
C ASN A 54 -4.93 4.47 2.27
N GLY A 55 -5.59 5.62 2.45
CA GLY A 55 -5.41 6.79 1.60
C GLY A 55 -4.04 7.45 1.79
N SER A 56 -3.61 8.21 0.79
CA SER A 56 -2.42 9.07 0.86
C SER A 56 -2.70 10.38 1.57
N GLY A 57 -1.66 11.11 1.96
CA GLY A 57 -1.72 12.41 2.63
C GLY A 57 -1.37 12.36 4.11
N HIS A 58 -1.09 11.17 4.62
CA HIS A 58 -0.70 10.92 6.01
C HIS A 58 0.74 10.41 6.15
N GLU A 59 1.52 10.47 5.07
CA GLU A 59 2.85 9.91 5.04
C GLU A 59 3.71 10.37 6.24
N PRO A 60 4.50 9.46 6.80
CA PRO A 60 4.89 8.13 6.29
C PRO A 60 3.94 6.97 6.61
N ILE A 61 2.73 7.22 7.09
CA ILE A 61 1.72 6.17 7.35
C ILE A 61 1.05 5.77 6.01
N ALA A 62 1.08 4.51 5.52
CA ALA A 62 1.73 3.40 6.20
C ALA A 62 2.92 2.87 5.39
N MET A 63 3.25 3.46 4.24
CA MET A 63 4.35 2.97 3.40
C MET A 63 5.71 3.02 4.11
N GLY A 64 5.91 3.96 5.04
CA GLY A 64 7.12 4.03 5.85
C GLY A 64 7.31 2.84 6.80
N TRP A 65 6.28 2.02 6.98
CA TRP A 65 6.29 0.82 7.82
C TRP A 65 6.47 -0.48 7.02
N VAL A 66 6.51 -0.38 5.68
CA VAL A 66 6.76 -1.55 4.83
C VAL A 66 8.23 -1.93 4.90
N GLY A 67 8.49 -3.18 5.30
CA GLY A 67 9.84 -3.70 5.44
C GLY A 67 9.91 -4.91 6.36
N GLU A 68 11.12 -5.39 6.57
CA GLU A 68 11.35 -6.53 7.44
C GLU A 68 10.94 -6.20 8.89
N GLY A 69 10.21 -7.12 9.51
CA GLY A 69 9.77 -7.01 10.89
C GLY A 69 8.45 -6.27 11.09
N LEU A 70 7.84 -5.70 10.03
CA LEU A 70 6.56 -5.02 10.14
C LEU A 70 5.65 -5.35 8.94
N LEU A 71 5.25 -4.38 8.11
CA LEU A 71 4.31 -4.60 7.00
C LEU A 71 4.99 -5.29 5.81
N ASP A 72 4.28 -6.21 5.19
CA ASP A 72 4.70 -6.85 3.94
C ASP A 72 4.25 -6.06 2.71
N ALA A 73 3.11 -5.34 2.83
CA ALA A 73 2.61 -4.46 1.79
C ALA A 73 1.79 -3.28 2.33
N ASN A 74 1.81 -2.18 1.57
CA ASN A 74 0.85 -1.08 1.68
C ASN A 74 0.13 -0.88 0.35
N ILE A 75 -1.19 -0.89 0.39
CA ILE A 75 -2.09 -0.64 -0.74
C ILE A 75 -2.54 0.82 -0.62
N VAL A 76 -2.12 1.64 -1.59
CA VAL A 76 -2.14 3.10 -1.46
C VAL A 76 -3.28 3.70 -2.28
N GLY A 77 -4.22 4.34 -1.59
CA GLY A 77 -5.30 5.11 -2.21
C GLY A 77 -4.86 6.50 -2.69
N ASP A 78 -5.82 7.29 -3.15
CA ASP A 78 -5.60 8.69 -3.49
C ASP A 78 -5.51 9.59 -2.25
N ILE A 79 -5.24 10.89 -2.46
CA ILE A 79 -5.11 11.84 -1.34
C ILE A 79 -6.41 11.89 -0.56
N PHE A 80 -6.34 11.51 0.72
CA PHE A 80 -7.47 11.43 1.66
C PHE A 80 -8.64 10.56 1.18
N ALA A 81 -8.34 9.59 0.29
CA ALA A 81 -9.32 8.65 -0.21
C ALA A 81 -8.78 7.21 -0.09
N ALA A 82 -9.62 6.31 0.42
CA ALA A 82 -9.30 4.90 0.55
C ALA A 82 -9.00 4.25 -0.82
N PRO A 83 -8.13 3.24 -0.90
CA PRO A 83 -7.98 2.43 -2.10
C PRO A 83 -9.30 1.71 -2.40
N SER A 84 -9.58 1.50 -3.69
CA SER A 84 -10.77 0.74 -4.11
C SER A 84 -10.72 -0.70 -3.62
N GLY A 85 -11.90 -1.34 -3.49
CA GLY A 85 -11.99 -2.77 -3.15
C GLY A 85 -11.19 -3.65 -4.12
N ASP A 86 -11.26 -3.39 -5.42
CA ASP A 86 -10.49 -4.13 -6.44
C ASP A 86 -8.97 -4.02 -6.20
N LEU A 87 -8.47 -2.83 -5.84
CA LEU A 87 -7.06 -2.62 -5.55
C LEU A 87 -6.64 -3.35 -4.27
N ILE A 88 -7.50 -3.37 -3.26
CA ILE A 88 -7.26 -4.12 -2.01
C ILE A 88 -7.23 -5.63 -2.32
N PHE A 89 -8.17 -6.12 -3.11
CA PHE A 89 -8.22 -7.52 -3.53
C PHE A 89 -6.96 -7.91 -4.30
N GLU A 90 -6.52 -7.09 -5.26
CA GLU A 90 -5.25 -7.28 -5.98
C GLU A 90 -4.06 -7.39 -5.01
N GLY A 91 -4.03 -6.56 -3.99
CA GLY A 91 -3.00 -6.60 -2.95
C GLY A 91 -3.00 -7.90 -2.15
N ILE A 92 -4.18 -8.41 -1.80
CA ILE A 92 -4.34 -9.69 -1.09
C ILE A 92 -3.89 -10.86 -1.97
N GLU A 93 -4.27 -10.88 -3.25
CA GLU A 93 -3.92 -11.93 -4.21
C GLU A 93 -2.40 -12.14 -4.37
N ILE A 94 -1.58 -11.10 -4.13
CA ILE A 94 -0.12 -11.23 -4.15
C ILE A 94 0.36 -12.24 -3.11
N PHE A 95 -0.37 -12.39 -2.00
CA PHE A 95 0.02 -13.23 -0.86
C PHE A 95 -0.84 -14.50 -0.71
N LYS A 96 -1.57 -14.90 -1.76
CA LYS A 96 -2.45 -16.07 -1.73
C LYS A 96 -1.75 -17.40 -1.40
N GLU A 97 -0.46 -17.51 -1.70
CA GLU A 97 0.35 -18.70 -1.39
C GLU A 97 0.91 -18.69 0.05
N ASN A 98 0.77 -17.57 0.78
CA ASN A 98 1.19 -17.49 2.16
C ASN A 98 0.22 -18.25 3.08
N SER A 99 0.68 -18.63 4.28
CA SER A 99 -0.14 -19.32 5.30
C SER A 99 -1.37 -18.53 5.76
N GLY A 100 -1.52 -17.31 5.32
CA GLY A 100 -2.65 -16.43 5.58
C GLY A 100 -2.27 -14.97 5.31
N CYS A 101 -3.28 -14.10 5.42
CA CYS A 101 -3.13 -12.67 5.25
C CYS A 101 -3.93 -11.95 6.34
N ILE A 102 -3.30 -10.99 7.00
CA ILE A 102 -3.95 -10.04 7.91
C ILE A 102 -3.96 -8.69 7.22
N LEU A 103 -5.16 -8.18 6.94
CA LEU A 103 -5.34 -6.84 6.42
C LEU A 103 -5.68 -5.87 7.56
N LEU A 104 -4.80 -4.94 7.81
CA LEU A 104 -5.07 -3.81 8.70
C LEU A 104 -5.90 -2.77 7.96
N ILE A 105 -6.90 -2.23 8.64
CA ILE A 105 -7.78 -1.21 8.09
C ILE A 105 -7.80 -0.05 9.07
N SER A 106 -7.55 1.17 8.57
CA SER A 106 -7.76 2.35 9.39
C SER A 106 -9.25 2.49 9.71
N ASN A 107 -9.58 2.88 10.94
CA ASN A 107 -10.97 3.07 11.36
C ASN A 107 -11.54 4.38 10.79
N HIS A 108 -11.45 4.53 9.47
CA HIS A 108 -12.02 5.61 8.70
C HIS A 108 -13.14 5.06 7.81
N ALA A 109 -14.25 5.77 7.66
CA ALA A 109 -15.45 5.27 7.00
C ALA A 109 -15.18 4.74 5.57
N GLY A 110 -14.37 5.44 4.77
CA GLY A 110 -14.02 5.01 3.42
C GLY A 110 -13.24 3.70 3.39
N ASP A 111 -12.25 3.55 4.26
CA ASP A 111 -11.41 2.33 4.33
C ASP A 111 -12.27 1.12 4.76
N VAL A 112 -13.12 1.30 5.76
CA VAL A 112 -14.02 0.26 6.26
C VAL A 112 -15.03 -0.19 5.18
N ILE A 113 -15.67 0.76 4.50
CA ILE A 113 -16.66 0.46 3.45
C ILE A 113 -16.04 -0.32 2.29
N HIS A 114 -14.87 0.10 1.81
CA HIS A 114 -14.23 -0.55 0.68
C HIS A 114 -13.79 -1.99 0.99
N VAL A 115 -13.43 -2.29 2.23
CA VAL A 115 -13.09 -3.65 2.63
C VAL A 115 -14.34 -4.52 2.79
N ILE A 116 -15.43 -4.00 3.34
CA ILE A 116 -16.70 -4.76 3.49
C ILE A 116 -17.21 -5.22 2.12
N VAL A 117 -17.01 -4.44 1.06
CA VAL A 117 -17.48 -4.77 -0.31
C VAL A 117 -16.73 -5.98 -0.90
N ILE A 118 -15.52 -6.30 -0.44
CA ILE A 118 -14.70 -7.42 -0.96
C ILE A 118 -14.77 -8.69 -0.10
N CYS A 119 -15.37 -8.60 1.08
CA CYS A 119 -15.63 -9.74 1.96
C CYS A 119 -17.00 -10.35 1.67
#